data_c374792d23ff48df96a59901f7b60539
#
_entry.id   c374792d23ff48df96a59901f7b60539
#
_cell.length_a   1.000
_cell.length_b   1.000
_cell.length_c   1.000
_cell.angle_alpha   90.00
_cell.angle_beta   90.00
_cell.angle_gamma   90.00
#
_symmetry.space_group_name_H-M   'P 1'
#
loop_
_entity.id
_entity.type
_entity.pdbx_description
1 polymer ?
#
loop_
_entity_poly.entity_id
_entity_poly.type
_entity_poly.pdbx_seq_one_letter_code
_entity_poly.pdbx_strand_id
1 'polypeptide(L)'
;SAPQFPELRFNRNGFIVFHIGSSDKNKSWPIKNWVMLAELLTGKHQIAIVQTTGSSYLKKVLKHKNINVENFEGDLVQFKNWLKTQYCLVGVDSMAGHLAAYVGIPVFTIFGSNDPELTRPISRAGEVIKPDKICNHNRNHWRFCQKCLSTISPKKVAEVIFNKLSAL
;
A
#
# COMPACT_ATOMS: atom_id res chain seq x y z
N SER A 1 -1.33 -25.82 16.95
CA SER A 1 -0.79 -25.86 15.58
C SER A 1 -0.31 -24.49 15.16
N ALA A 2 0.78 -24.44 14.42
CA ALA A 2 1.29 -23.19 13.87
C ALA A 2 0.28 -22.58 12.89
N PRO A 3 0.12 -21.24 12.87
CA PRO A 3 -0.72 -20.61 11.87
C PRO A 3 -0.22 -20.95 10.47
N GLN A 4 -1.13 -21.39 9.60
CA GLN A 4 -0.81 -21.65 8.21
C GLN A 4 -0.91 -20.34 7.43
N PHE A 5 0.19 -19.95 6.80
CA PHE A 5 0.15 -18.84 5.85
C PHE A 5 -0.42 -19.31 4.52
N PRO A 6 -1.20 -18.47 3.85
CA PRO A 6 -1.68 -18.79 2.52
C PRO A 6 -0.50 -18.99 1.55
N GLU A 7 -0.74 -19.78 0.52
CA GLU A 7 0.24 -19.94 -0.56
C GLU A 7 0.53 -18.59 -1.19
N LEU A 8 1.81 -18.31 -1.44
CA LEU A 8 2.24 -17.05 -2.03
C LEU A 8 1.89 -17.03 -3.52
N ARG A 9 1.23 -15.97 -3.96
CA ARG A 9 0.81 -15.77 -5.34
C ARG A 9 1.69 -14.73 -6.02
N PHE A 10 2.18 -15.07 -7.21
CA PHE A 10 3.00 -14.18 -8.03
C PHE A 10 2.36 -14.03 -9.40
N ASN A 11 1.61 -12.96 -9.59
CA ASN A 11 1.10 -12.61 -10.90
C ASN A 11 1.76 -11.32 -11.40
N ARG A 12 2.87 -11.47 -12.14
CA ARG A 12 3.63 -10.34 -12.68
C ARG A 12 2.84 -9.52 -13.72
N ASN A 13 1.78 -10.08 -14.29
CA ASN A 13 0.90 -9.40 -15.23
C ASN A 13 -0.26 -8.67 -14.54
N GLY A 14 -0.42 -8.85 -13.23
CA GLY A 14 -1.40 -8.14 -12.44
C GLY A 14 -1.00 -6.71 -12.16
N PHE A 15 -1.94 -5.95 -11.62
CA PHE A 15 -1.70 -4.57 -11.23
C PHE A 15 -0.92 -4.47 -9.92
N ILE A 16 -0.14 -3.41 -9.79
CA ILE A 16 0.24 -2.87 -8.48
C ILE A 16 -0.98 -2.08 -7.99
N VAL A 17 -1.58 -2.55 -6.91
CA VAL A 17 -2.84 -2.00 -6.39
C VAL A 17 -2.55 -0.95 -5.33
N PHE A 18 -3.07 0.26 -5.53
CA PHE A 18 -3.01 1.33 -4.53
C PHE A 18 -4.29 1.36 -3.72
N HIS A 19 -4.18 1.20 -2.42
CA HIS A 19 -5.27 1.44 -1.48
C HIS A 19 -4.89 2.64 -0.60
N ILE A 20 -5.39 3.82 -0.96
CA ILE A 20 -4.96 5.08 -0.35
C ILE A 20 -5.84 5.52 0.82
N GLY A 21 -7.05 4.96 0.91
CA GLY A 21 -8.03 5.38 1.90
C GLY A 21 -7.76 4.82 3.28
N SER A 22 -8.08 5.61 4.28
CA SER A 22 -8.12 5.23 5.67
C SER A 22 -9.20 6.02 6.38
N SER A 23 -9.85 5.41 7.35
CA SER A 23 -10.80 6.10 8.23
C SER A 23 -10.11 7.06 9.21
N ASP A 24 -8.81 6.87 9.42
CA ASP A 24 -8.00 7.71 10.31
C ASP A 24 -7.09 8.61 9.48
N LYS A 25 -7.25 9.93 9.63
CA LYS A 25 -6.44 10.93 8.93
C LYS A 25 -4.95 10.78 9.24
N ASN A 26 -4.60 10.28 10.43
CA ASN A 26 -3.20 10.08 10.82
C ASN A 26 -2.55 8.91 10.07
N LYS A 27 -3.35 8.09 9.40
CA LYS A 27 -2.88 7.00 8.53
C LYS A 27 -2.81 7.39 7.06
N SER A 28 -3.14 8.64 6.72
CA SER A 28 -3.17 9.08 5.32
C SER A 28 -1.80 9.54 4.85
N TRP A 29 -1.33 8.94 3.78
CA TRP A 29 -0.15 9.41 3.06
C TRP A 29 -0.57 10.50 2.08
N PRO A 30 0.20 11.61 1.94
CA PRO A 30 -0.21 12.72 1.08
C PRO A 30 -0.47 12.29 -0.38
N ILE A 31 -1.50 12.85 -0.98
CA ILE A 31 -1.85 12.54 -2.39
C ILE A 31 -0.67 12.83 -3.33
N LYS A 32 0.07 13.90 -3.11
CA LYS A 32 1.27 14.22 -3.90
C LYS A 32 2.28 13.08 -3.90
N ASN A 33 2.38 12.36 -2.80
CA ASN A 33 3.31 11.23 -2.68
C ASN A 33 2.79 10.02 -3.47
N TRP A 34 1.48 9.78 -3.46
CA TRP A 34 0.87 8.75 -4.30
C TRP A 34 1.05 9.05 -5.79
N VAL A 35 0.94 10.33 -6.18
CA VAL A 35 1.19 10.76 -7.56
C VAL A 35 2.63 10.46 -7.96
N MET A 36 3.60 10.84 -7.12
CA MET A 36 5.01 10.59 -7.39
C MET A 36 5.33 9.10 -7.43
N LEU A 37 4.73 8.31 -6.56
CA LEU A 37 4.90 6.86 -6.58
C LEU A 37 4.38 6.27 -7.90
N ALA A 38 3.21 6.70 -8.35
CA ALA A 38 2.67 6.28 -9.64
C ALA A 38 3.60 6.64 -10.79
N GLU A 39 4.16 7.84 -10.79
CA GLU A 39 5.14 8.27 -11.81
C GLU A 39 6.37 7.37 -11.82
N LEU A 40 6.86 6.97 -10.66
CA LEU A 40 8.04 6.09 -10.53
C LEU A 40 7.77 4.65 -10.99
N LEU A 41 6.53 4.17 -10.83
CA LEU A 41 6.18 2.77 -11.13
C LEU A 41 5.66 2.57 -12.56
N THR A 42 5.02 3.57 -13.14
CA THR A 42 4.24 3.40 -14.38
C THR A 42 5.05 3.03 -15.61
N GLY A 43 6.36 3.28 -15.61
CA GLY A 43 7.23 2.88 -16.72
C GLY A 43 7.43 1.38 -16.84
N LYS A 44 7.23 0.62 -15.77
CA LYS A 44 7.46 -0.83 -15.71
C LYS A 44 6.24 -1.62 -15.29
N HIS A 45 5.26 -0.98 -14.65
CA HIS A 45 4.12 -1.66 -14.06
C HIS A 45 2.82 -0.93 -14.35
N GLN A 46 1.74 -1.70 -14.41
CA GLN A 46 0.39 -1.15 -14.48
C GLN A 46 -0.15 -0.96 -13.06
N ILE A 47 -0.90 0.11 -12.85
CA ILE A 47 -1.41 0.52 -11.55
C ILE A 47 -2.92 0.46 -11.57
N ALA A 48 -3.51 -0.07 -10.50
CA ALA A 48 -4.93 0.03 -10.21
C ALA A 48 -5.13 0.77 -8.90
N ILE A 49 -6.20 1.54 -8.82
CA ILE A 49 -6.56 2.29 -7.62
C ILE A 49 -7.91 1.80 -7.11
N VAL A 50 -7.98 1.44 -5.84
CA VAL A 50 -9.21 1.03 -5.21
C VAL A 50 -10.05 2.27 -4.88
N GLN A 51 -11.34 2.21 -5.18
CA GLN A 51 -12.27 3.30 -4.90
C GLN A 51 -12.41 3.49 -3.39
N THR A 52 -11.84 4.57 -2.88
CA THR A 52 -11.89 4.97 -1.47
C THR A 52 -11.89 6.49 -1.37
N THR A 53 -11.91 7.04 -0.16
CA THR A 53 -11.78 8.48 0.06
C THR A 53 -10.49 9.00 -0.58
N GLY A 54 -10.59 10.02 -1.41
CA GLY A 54 -9.46 10.64 -2.08
C GLY A 54 -9.04 9.99 -3.39
N SER A 55 -9.53 8.79 -3.70
CA SER A 55 -9.13 8.06 -4.90
C SER A 55 -9.56 8.76 -6.20
N SER A 56 -10.73 9.37 -6.22
CA SER A 56 -11.22 10.11 -7.40
C SER A 56 -10.32 11.29 -7.74
N TYR A 57 -9.87 12.02 -6.71
CA TYR A 57 -8.95 13.13 -6.90
C TYR A 57 -7.59 12.64 -7.42
N LEU A 58 -7.05 11.58 -6.83
CA LEU A 58 -5.80 10.98 -7.29
C LEU A 58 -5.88 10.56 -8.75
N LYS A 59 -6.94 9.86 -9.15
CA LYS A 59 -7.14 9.45 -10.55
C LYS A 59 -7.21 10.63 -11.50
N LYS A 60 -7.86 11.69 -11.09
CA LYS A 60 -7.96 12.93 -11.88
C LYS A 60 -6.58 13.56 -12.12
N VAL A 61 -5.77 13.66 -11.07
CA VAL A 61 -4.41 14.20 -11.17
C VAL A 61 -3.56 13.33 -12.09
N LEU A 62 -3.62 12.00 -11.94
CA LEU A 62 -2.86 11.08 -12.77
C LEU A 62 -3.27 11.18 -14.25
N LYS A 63 -4.56 11.32 -14.53
CA LYS A 63 -5.06 11.50 -15.88
C LYS A 63 -4.48 12.76 -16.54
N HIS A 64 -4.39 13.86 -15.79
CA HIS A 64 -3.76 15.09 -16.28
C HIS A 64 -2.27 14.93 -16.60
N LYS A 65 -1.62 13.95 -15.97
CA LYS A 65 -0.22 13.61 -16.22
C LYS A 65 -0.04 12.50 -17.26
N ASN A 66 -1.12 12.11 -17.94
CA ASN A 66 -1.15 11.03 -18.94
C ASN A 66 -0.74 9.67 -18.35
N ILE A 67 -1.02 9.45 -17.08
CA ILE A 67 -0.82 8.17 -16.42
C ILE A 67 -2.17 7.45 -16.35
N ASN A 68 -2.27 6.36 -17.12
CA ASN A 68 -3.47 5.54 -17.15
C ASN A 68 -3.45 4.57 -15.97
N VAL A 69 -4.53 4.56 -15.21
CA VAL A 69 -4.71 3.64 -14.09
C VAL A 69 -6.08 2.96 -14.20
N GLU A 70 -6.13 1.73 -13.71
CA GLU A 70 -7.40 1.01 -13.57
C GLU A 70 -8.10 1.44 -12.29
N ASN A 71 -9.42 1.41 -12.27
CA ASN A 71 -10.20 1.66 -11.07
C ASN A 71 -10.87 0.36 -10.63
N PHE A 72 -10.73 0.03 -9.35
CA PHE A 72 -11.51 -1.06 -8.76
C PHE A 72 -12.58 -0.49 -7.82
N GLU A 73 -13.80 -0.91 -8.04
CA GLU A 73 -14.92 -0.65 -7.15
C GLU A 73 -15.74 -1.94 -7.02
N GLY A 74 -16.07 -2.32 -5.78
CA GLY A 74 -16.83 -3.53 -5.53
C GLY A 74 -16.99 -3.79 -4.03
N ASP A 75 -17.76 -4.81 -3.70
CA ASP A 75 -17.89 -5.26 -2.32
C ASP A 75 -16.66 -6.05 -1.87
N LEU A 76 -16.67 -6.48 -0.61
CA LEU A 76 -15.53 -7.17 0.00
C LEU A 76 -15.21 -8.50 -0.70
N VAL A 77 -16.22 -9.25 -1.10
CA VAL A 77 -16.04 -10.54 -1.79
C VAL A 77 -15.44 -10.32 -3.17
N GLN A 78 -15.95 -9.33 -3.91
CA GLN A 78 -15.42 -8.95 -5.21
C GLN A 78 -13.98 -8.48 -5.09
N PHE A 79 -13.67 -7.68 -4.09
CA PHE A 79 -12.33 -7.18 -3.85
C PHE A 79 -11.35 -8.32 -3.55
N LYS A 80 -11.72 -9.22 -2.66
CA LYS A 80 -10.92 -10.40 -2.33
C LYS A 80 -10.62 -11.24 -3.58
N ASN A 81 -11.63 -11.53 -4.39
CA ASN A 81 -11.45 -12.34 -5.58
C ASN A 81 -10.58 -11.64 -6.63
N TRP A 82 -10.73 -10.33 -6.78
CA TRP A 82 -9.92 -9.54 -7.69
C TRP A 82 -8.45 -9.48 -7.23
N LEU A 83 -8.21 -9.29 -5.93
CA LEU A 83 -6.85 -9.22 -5.37
C LEU A 83 -6.03 -10.47 -5.68
N LYS A 84 -6.65 -11.63 -5.72
CA LYS A 84 -5.95 -12.89 -6.02
C LYS A 84 -5.19 -12.88 -7.35
N THR A 85 -5.62 -12.06 -8.28
CA THR A 85 -5.04 -11.96 -9.62
C THR A 85 -4.12 -10.75 -9.79
N GLN A 86 -3.87 -10.01 -8.73
CA GLN A 86 -3.04 -8.82 -8.79
C GLN A 86 -1.59 -9.10 -8.41
N TYR A 87 -0.69 -8.17 -8.72
CA TYR A 87 0.74 -8.36 -8.46
C TYR A 87 1.06 -8.14 -6.98
N CYS A 88 0.67 -7.01 -6.44
CA CYS A 88 0.85 -6.66 -5.03
C CYS A 88 -0.11 -5.56 -4.62
N LEU A 89 -0.19 -5.32 -3.32
CA LEU A 89 -0.94 -4.18 -2.78
C LEU A 89 0.02 -3.25 -2.05
N VAL A 90 -0.12 -1.96 -2.32
CA VAL A 90 0.55 -0.88 -1.60
C VAL A 90 -0.52 -0.04 -0.92
N GLY A 91 -0.41 0.13 0.37
CA GLY A 91 -1.40 0.89 1.11
C GLY A 91 -0.89 1.41 2.44
N VAL A 92 -1.72 2.21 3.06
CA VAL A 92 -1.53 2.55 4.46
C VAL A 92 -2.15 1.46 5.32
N ASP A 93 -1.81 1.41 6.59
CA ASP A 93 -2.34 0.40 7.51
C ASP A 93 -3.88 0.38 7.49
N SER A 94 -4.44 -0.68 6.91
CA SER A 94 -5.88 -0.80 6.67
C SER A 94 -6.30 -2.27 6.53
N MET A 95 -7.62 -2.48 6.52
CA MET A 95 -8.20 -3.81 6.28
C MET A 95 -7.78 -4.39 4.92
N ALA A 96 -7.58 -3.54 3.91
CA ALA A 96 -7.18 -3.98 2.58
C ALA A 96 -5.84 -4.71 2.61
N GLY A 97 -4.88 -4.21 3.40
CA GLY A 97 -3.59 -4.87 3.58
C GLY A 97 -3.72 -6.27 4.20
N HIS A 98 -4.58 -6.41 5.21
CA HIS A 98 -4.83 -7.71 5.83
C HIS A 98 -5.49 -8.67 4.83
N LEU A 99 -6.43 -8.19 4.04
CA LEU A 99 -7.11 -9.02 3.05
C LEU A 99 -6.13 -9.47 1.94
N ALA A 100 -5.28 -8.57 1.46
CA ALA A 100 -4.26 -8.90 0.46
C ALA A 100 -3.27 -9.96 0.98
N ALA A 101 -2.82 -9.81 2.22
CA ALA A 101 -1.97 -10.80 2.88
C ALA A 101 -2.68 -12.16 3.01
N TYR A 102 -3.95 -12.13 3.35
CA TYR A 102 -4.76 -13.36 3.46
C TYR A 102 -4.85 -14.11 2.13
N VAL A 103 -5.03 -13.40 1.02
CA VAL A 103 -5.09 -14.06 -0.31
C VAL A 103 -3.72 -14.42 -0.88
N GLY A 104 -2.63 -14.01 -0.23
CA GLY A 104 -1.28 -14.47 -0.54
C GLY A 104 -0.49 -13.62 -1.52
N ILE A 105 -0.94 -12.41 -1.85
CA ILE A 105 -0.13 -11.48 -2.66
C ILE A 105 0.81 -10.64 -1.78
N PRO A 106 1.94 -10.16 -2.31
CA PRO A 106 2.82 -9.27 -1.56
C PRO A 106 2.12 -7.99 -1.10
N VAL A 107 2.39 -7.55 0.12
CA VAL A 107 1.79 -6.35 0.71
C VAL A 107 2.87 -5.41 1.17
N PHE A 108 2.81 -4.17 0.69
CA PHE A 108 3.69 -3.09 1.08
C PHE A 108 2.88 -2.09 1.89
N THR A 109 3.17 -1.99 3.16
CA THR A 109 2.42 -1.13 4.08
C THR A 109 3.25 0.10 4.44
N ILE A 110 2.71 1.28 4.13
CA ILE A 110 3.30 2.56 4.50
C ILE A 110 2.81 2.86 5.92
N PHE A 111 3.73 2.86 6.87
CA PHE A 111 3.39 2.83 8.29
C PHE A 111 4.10 3.94 9.06
N GLY A 112 3.32 4.83 9.67
CA GLY A 112 3.84 6.01 10.37
C GLY A 112 3.96 5.86 11.88
N SER A 113 3.67 4.68 12.44
CA SER A 113 3.75 4.43 13.89
C SER A 113 5.10 3.82 14.28
N ASN A 114 5.43 3.94 15.56
CA ASN A 114 6.62 3.32 16.15
C ASN A 114 6.50 1.81 16.33
N ASP A 115 5.29 1.28 16.37
CA ASP A 115 5.07 -0.13 16.67
C ASP A 115 4.20 -0.78 15.59
N PRO A 116 4.81 -1.22 14.48
CA PRO A 116 4.09 -1.91 13.42
C PRO A 116 3.61 -3.30 13.80
N GLU A 117 4.12 -3.87 14.89
CA GLU A 117 3.76 -5.24 15.31
C GLU A 117 2.29 -5.36 15.69
N LEU A 118 1.66 -4.25 16.12
CA LEU A 118 0.29 -4.28 16.59
C LEU A 118 -0.75 -4.41 15.49
N THR A 119 -0.50 -3.86 14.31
CA THR A 119 -1.53 -3.68 13.28
C THR A 119 -1.08 -4.03 11.87
N ARG A 120 0.17 -4.40 11.67
CA ARG A 120 0.67 -4.71 10.33
C ARG A 120 0.01 -5.95 9.75
N PRO A 121 -0.27 -5.98 8.43
CA PRO A 121 -0.66 -7.21 7.77
C PRO A 121 0.43 -8.26 7.85
N ILE A 122 0.03 -9.50 8.10
CA ILE A 122 0.96 -10.63 8.06
C ILE A 122 1.04 -11.11 6.62
N SER A 123 2.19 -10.90 5.99
CA SER A 123 2.44 -11.31 4.61
C SER A 123 3.75 -12.09 4.52
N ARG A 124 3.76 -13.13 3.67
CA ARG A 124 4.99 -13.89 3.39
C ARG A 124 5.92 -13.13 2.45
N ALA A 125 5.39 -12.17 1.72
CA ALA A 125 6.14 -11.31 0.85
C ALA A 125 5.64 -9.88 0.98
N GLY A 126 6.53 -8.93 0.76
CA GLY A 126 6.25 -7.52 0.97
C GLY A 126 7.05 -6.98 2.15
N GLU A 127 6.69 -5.80 2.59
CA GLU A 127 7.43 -5.13 3.65
C GLU A 127 6.59 -4.03 4.28
N VAL A 128 6.84 -3.79 5.57
CA VAL A 128 6.37 -2.60 6.26
C VAL A 128 7.40 -1.49 6.04
N ILE A 129 6.96 -0.37 5.49
CA ILE A 129 7.83 0.76 5.15
C ILE A 129 7.62 1.85 6.20
N LYS A 130 8.67 2.14 6.97
CA LYS A 130 8.64 3.08 8.08
C LYS A 130 9.45 4.33 7.75
N PRO A 131 9.18 5.47 8.45
CA PRO A 131 10.01 6.66 8.34
C PRO A 131 11.46 6.37 8.77
N ASP A 132 12.42 7.00 8.11
CA ASP A 132 13.82 6.93 8.53
C ASP A 132 14.04 7.64 9.87
N LYS A 133 13.29 8.72 10.10
CA LYS A 133 13.31 9.47 11.35
C LYS A 133 11.89 9.53 11.90
N ILE A 134 11.76 9.16 13.16
CA ILE A 134 10.51 9.20 13.88
C ILE A 134 10.47 10.45 14.73
N CYS A 135 9.34 11.16 14.73
CA CYS A 135 9.13 12.29 15.62
C CYS A 135 9.38 11.89 17.07
N ASN A 136 9.90 12.83 17.86
CA ASN A 136 10.02 12.63 19.30
C ASN A 136 8.62 12.68 19.92
N HIS A 137 8.04 11.52 20.12
CA HIS A 137 6.70 11.36 20.66
C HIS A 137 6.74 11.15 22.17
N ASN A 138 5.74 11.70 22.85
CA ASN A 138 5.51 11.43 24.27
C ASN A 138 4.97 10.00 24.47
N ARG A 139 4.89 9.55 25.73
CA ARG A 139 4.53 8.18 26.14
C ARG A 139 3.32 7.54 25.46
N ASN A 140 2.37 8.35 24.99
CA ASN A 140 1.13 7.85 24.38
C ASN A 140 1.18 7.76 22.85
N HIS A 141 2.33 7.92 22.25
CA HIS A 141 2.48 8.01 20.80
C HIS A 141 2.87 6.70 20.12
N TRP A 142 2.32 5.60 20.59
CA TRP A 142 2.22 4.40 19.79
C TRP A 142 1.18 4.57 18.66
N ARG A 143 0.38 5.63 18.73
CA ARG A 143 -0.62 5.97 17.70
C ARG A 143 0.04 6.55 16.45
N PHE A 144 -0.68 6.44 15.35
CA PHE A 144 -0.22 6.92 14.06
C PHE A 144 0.06 8.42 14.09
N CYS A 145 1.19 8.79 13.53
CA CYS A 145 1.58 10.19 13.38
C CYS A 145 1.60 10.55 11.90
N GLN A 146 0.71 11.44 11.47
CA GLN A 146 0.64 11.89 10.09
C GLN A 146 1.95 12.55 9.64
N LYS A 147 2.62 13.29 10.53
CA LYS A 147 3.90 13.91 10.23
C LYS A 147 4.98 12.87 9.94
N CYS A 148 5.07 11.83 10.76
CA CYS A 148 5.99 10.73 10.50
C CYS A 148 5.65 10.03 9.18
N LEU A 149 4.39 9.74 8.95
CA LEU A 149 3.92 9.09 7.73
C LEU A 149 4.29 9.91 6.49
N SER A 150 4.09 11.21 6.52
CA SER A 150 4.36 12.11 5.39
C SER A 150 5.85 12.20 5.03
N THR A 151 6.75 11.86 5.96
CA THR A 151 8.20 11.87 5.69
C THR A 151 8.70 10.65 4.92
N ILE A 152 7.88 9.62 4.80
CA ILE A 152 8.23 8.46 3.95
C ILE A 152 8.18 8.91 2.50
N SER A 153 9.32 8.88 1.80
CA SER A 153 9.38 9.37 0.43
C SER A 153 8.82 8.35 -0.56
N PRO A 154 8.18 8.82 -1.65
CA PRO A 154 7.77 7.93 -2.74
C PRO A 154 8.93 7.13 -3.33
N LYS A 155 10.11 7.73 -3.41
CA LYS A 155 11.31 7.06 -3.90
C LYS A 155 11.68 5.87 -3.03
N LYS A 156 11.64 6.01 -1.71
CA LYS A 156 11.89 4.91 -0.78
C LYS A 156 10.89 3.78 -0.99
N VAL A 157 9.61 4.12 -1.11
CA VAL A 157 8.55 3.13 -1.35
C VAL A 157 8.79 2.39 -2.66
N ALA A 158 9.07 3.11 -3.74
CA ALA A 158 9.35 2.51 -5.04
C ALA A 158 10.57 1.57 -4.99
N GLU A 159 11.65 1.98 -4.34
CA GLU A 159 12.85 1.15 -4.20
C GLU A 159 12.55 -0.13 -3.43
N VAL A 160 11.80 -0.05 -2.35
CA VAL A 160 11.41 -1.25 -1.58
C VAL A 160 10.57 -2.19 -2.43
N ILE A 161 9.61 -1.66 -3.18
CA ILE A 161 8.75 -2.47 -4.06
C ILE A 161 9.61 -3.16 -5.13
N PHE A 162 10.46 -2.42 -5.85
CA PHE A 162 11.30 -2.99 -6.90
C PHE A 162 12.24 -4.07 -6.35
N ASN A 163 12.90 -3.80 -5.24
CA ASN A 163 13.84 -4.74 -4.65
C ASN A 163 13.16 -6.03 -4.19
N LYS A 164 12.02 -5.92 -3.55
CA LYS A 164 11.28 -7.09 -3.07
C LYS A 164 10.69 -7.90 -4.22
N LEU A 165 10.06 -7.25 -5.20
CA LEU A 165 9.46 -7.96 -6.32
C LEU A 165 10.51 -8.60 -7.22
N SER A 166 11.69 -8.00 -7.37
CA SER A 166 12.78 -8.58 -8.15
C SER A 166 13.41 -9.80 -7.50
N ALA A 167 13.31 -9.92 -6.18
CA ALA A 167 13.86 -11.04 -5.42
C ALA A 167 12.93 -12.26 -5.36
N LEU A 168 11.72 -12.14 -5.87
CA LEU A 168 10.71 -13.20 -5.81
C LEU A 168 10.71 -14.12 -7.06
#